data_493fe47e0b61bcdf9720d6a33d26ed1e
#
_entry.id   493fe47e0b61bcdf9720d6a33d26ed1e
#
_cell.length_a   1.000
_cell.length_b   1.000
_cell.length_c   1.000
_cell.angle_alpha   90.00
_cell.angle_beta   90.00
_cell.angle_gamma   90.00
#
_symmetry.space_group_name_H-M   'P 1'
#
loop_
_entity.id
_entity.type
_entity.pdbx_description
1 polymer ?
#
loop_
_entity_poly.entity_id
_entity_poly.type
_entity_poly.pdbx_seq_one_letter_code
_entity_poly.pdbx_strand_id
1 'polypeptide(L)'
;PKKNFKYYETYNASEGFFAIQDKNNSLDLLLMLDYGIFYEFIPMDTFNCENSEAIPLEKVKLNTNYAIVITTNGGLWRYLIGDTVKFTSLKPFRIRITGRTKHFINVFGEELIIENAEEALKQACLKTNAEISEYTAAPIFMDDKKGGGHEWIIEFKKHPKNINYFTEILDNALKSINSDYEAKRYNNLTLAMPKVHLARKHLFYDWLKNKGKLGGQHKVPRLSNSRKFLEELLELTEVKI
;
A
#
# COMPACT_ATOMS: atom_id res chain seq x y z
N PRO A 1 -14.65 -7.82 35.07
CA PRO A 1 -14.02 -8.83 34.23
C PRO A 1 -14.01 -8.29 32.81
N LYS A 2 -12.81 -8.11 32.21
CA LYS A 2 -12.69 -7.78 30.79
C LYS A 2 -13.21 -8.97 30.01
N LYS A 3 -14.37 -8.86 29.35
CA LYS A 3 -14.84 -9.86 28.42
C LYS A 3 -13.85 -9.89 27.27
N ASN A 4 -13.16 -11.02 27.07
CA ASN A 4 -12.36 -11.26 25.86
C ASN A 4 -13.32 -11.49 24.70
N PHE A 5 -13.58 -10.45 23.91
CA PHE A 5 -14.31 -10.57 22.66
C PHE A 5 -13.40 -11.23 21.62
N LYS A 6 -13.97 -12.16 20.85
CA LYS A 6 -13.32 -12.66 19.64
C LYS A 6 -13.72 -11.76 18.48
N TYR A 7 -12.73 -11.28 17.74
CA TYR A 7 -12.93 -10.48 16.55
C TYR A 7 -12.66 -11.34 15.33
N TYR A 8 -13.49 -11.20 14.30
CA TYR A 8 -13.31 -11.83 13.01
C TYR A 8 -13.31 -10.72 11.95
N GLU A 9 -12.32 -10.76 11.08
CA GLU A 9 -12.21 -9.82 9.98
C GLU A 9 -13.09 -10.24 8.82
N THR A 10 -13.65 -9.26 8.12
CA THR A 10 -14.42 -9.43 6.90
C THR A 10 -13.88 -8.52 5.81
N TYR A 11 -13.92 -8.99 4.57
CA TYR A 11 -13.64 -8.19 3.40
C TYR A 11 -14.93 -7.93 2.65
N ASN A 12 -15.42 -6.71 2.76
CA ASN A 12 -16.62 -6.24 2.09
C ASN A 12 -16.44 -4.81 1.60
N ALA A 13 -17.19 -4.45 0.56
CA ALA A 13 -17.30 -3.12 0.00
C ALA A 13 -18.75 -2.85 -0.38
N SER A 14 -19.04 -1.67 -0.95
CA SER A 14 -20.38 -1.35 -1.47
C SER A 14 -20.80 -2.31 -2.58
N GLU A 15 -19.82 -2.87 -3.29
CA GLU A 15 -19.98 -3.78 -4.42
C GLU A 15 -20.30 -5.22 -4.02
N GLY A 16 -20.01 -5.62 -2.78
CA GLY A 16 -20.30 -6.98 -2.33
C GLY A 16 -19.54 -7.41 -1.08
N PHE A 17 -19.82 -8.64 -0.65
CA PHE A 17 -19.13 -9.33 0.43
C PHE A 17 -18.20 -10.39 -0.15
N PHE A 18 -16.89 -10.25 0.03
CA PHE A 18 -15.90 -11.02 -0.71
C PHE A 18 -15.25 -12.14 0.10
N ALA A 19 -14.89 -11.87 1.34
CA ALA A 19 -14.19 -12.87 2.14
C ALA A 19 -14.41 -12.67 3.65
N ILE A 20 -14.19 -13.74 4.41
CA ILE A 20 -14.34 -13.76 5.88
C ILE A 20 -13.18 -14.52 6.53
N GLN A 21 -12.74 -14.05 7.68
CA GLN A 21 -11.86 -14.82 8.55
C GLN A 21 -12.64 -16.01 9.15
N ASP A 22 -12.28 -17.22 8.78
CA ASP A 22 -12.92 -18.46 9.27
C ASP A 22 -12.05 -19.22 10.27
N LYS A 23 -10.80 -18.78 10.47
CA LYS A 23 -9.84 -19.37 11.41
C LYS A 23 -9.43 -18.35 12.48
N ASN A 24 -9.48 -18.76 13.73
CA ASN A 24 -8.94 -17.94 14.82
C ASN A 24 -7.44 -17.65 14.61
N ASN A 25 -7.03 -16.44 14.94
CA ASN A 25 -5.63 -16.00 14.88
C ASN A 25 -4.96 -16.10 13.48
N SER A 26 -5.76 -16.14 12.42
CA SER A 26 -5.28 -16.08 11.04
C SER A 26 -5.57 -14.70 10.45
N LEU A 27 -4.63 -14.17 9.70
CA LEU A 27 -4.83 -12.95 8.89
C LEU A 27 -5.41 -13.28 7.50
N ASP A 28 -5.62 -14.57 7.21
CA ASP A 28 -6.11 -15.03 5.91
C ASP A 28 -7.63 -15.12 5.94
N LEU A 29 -8.25 -14.65 4.86
CA LEU A 29 -9.69 -14.63 4.68
C LEU A 29 -10.12 -15.71 3.69
N LEU A 30 -11.15 -16.49 4.03
CA LEU A 30 -11.78 -17.43 3.11
C LEU A 30 -12.54 -16.66 2.04
N LEU A 31 -12.19 -16.88 0.77
CA LEU A 31 -12.89 -16.27 -0.36
C LEU A 31 -14.28 -16.89 -0.53
N MET A 32 -15.32 -16.05 -0.56
CA MET A 32 -16.71 -16.46 -0.67
C MET A 32 -17.08 -16.62 -2.15
N LEU A 33 -17.28 -17.86 -2.59
CA LEU A 33 -17.51 -18.19 -4.01
C LEU A 33 -18.99 -18.35 -4.37
N ASP A 34 -19.85 -18.44 -3.36
CA ASP A 34 -21.28 -18.76 -3.47
C ASP A 34 -22.20 -17.53 -3.26
N TYR A 35 -21.64 -16.31 -3.24
CA TYR A 35 -22.39 -15.08 -3.00
C TYR A 35 -22.78 -14.35 -4.30
N GLY A 36 -22.84 -15.06 -5.43
CA GLY A 36 -23.25 -14.48 -6.71
C GLY A 36 -22.22 -13.52 -7.33
N ILE A 37 -20.94 -13.72 -6.99
CA ILE A 37 -19.83 -12.95 -7.52
C ILE A 37 -18.92 -13.87 -8.33
N PHE A 38 -18.69 -13.53 -9.58
CA PHE A 38 -17.67 -14.15 -10.41
C PHE A 38 -16.38 -13.33 -10.31
N TYR A 39 -15.28 -14.00 -9.94
CA TYR A 39 -13.99 -13.38 -9.71
C TYR A 39 -13.02 -13.61 -10.86
N GLU A 40 -12.36 -12.54 -11.28
CA GLU A 40 -11.19 -12.55 -12.14
C GLU A 40 -10.05 -11.79 -11.46
N PHE A 41 -8.81 -12.06 -11.84
CA PHE A 41 -7.63 -11.52 -11.18
C PHE A 41 -6.61 -11.02 -12.21
N ILE A 42 -6.14 -9.78 -12.08
CA ILE A 42 -5.08 -9.24 -12.92
C ILE A 42 -3.78 -9.28 -12.12
N PRO A 43 -2.74 -10.00 -12.57
CA PRO A 43 -1.44 -9.98 -11.92
C PRO A 43 -0.88 -8.56 -11.87
N MET A 44 -0.37 -8.14 -10.70
CA MET A 44 0.09 -6.75 -10.51
C MET A 44 1.37 -6.44 -11.29
N ASP A 45 2.19 -7.43 -11.61
CA ASP A 45 3.36 -7.29 -12.48
C ASP A 45 3.01 -6.86 -13.91
N THR A 46 1.80 -7.22 -14.38
CA THR A 46 1.30 -6.85 -15.73
C THR A 46 0.18 -5.82 -15.70
N PHE A 47 -0.25 -5.35 -14.53
CA PHE A 47 -1.47 -4.54 -14.36
C PHE A 47 -1.52 -3.26 -15.23
N ASN A 48 -0.38 -2.63 -15.48
CA ASN A 48 -0.28 -1.40 -16.29
C ASN A 48 0.23 -1.65 -17.72
N CYS A 49 0.39 -2.91 -18.14
CA CYS A 49 0.86 -3.25 -19.47
C CYS A 49 -0.31 -3.23 -20.47
N GLU A 50 -0.02 -2.92 -21.75
CA GLU A 50 -1.02 -2.96 -22.82
C GLU A 50 -1.70 -4.33 -22.97
N ASN A 51 -0.99 -5.40 -22.64
CA ASN A 51 -1.47 -6.79 -22.68
C ASN A 51 -1.91 -7.30 -21.30
N SER A 52 -2.31 -6.43 -20.39
CA SER A 52 -2.82 -6.83 -19.08
C SER A 52 -4.11 -7.64 -19.24
N GLU A 53 -4.10 -8.89 -18.82
CA GLU A 53 -5.22 -9.82 -18.95
C GLU A 53 -5.69 -10.29 -17.56
N ALA A 54 -7.01 -10.27 -17.35
CA ALA A 54 -7.63 -10.85 -16.18
C ALA A 54 -7.74 -12.37 -16.36
N ILE A 55 -7.24 -13.11 -15.37
CA ILE A 55 -7.29 -14.58 -15.33
C ILE A 55 -8.38 -15.06 -14.37
N PRO A 56 -9.02 -16.19 -14.65
CA PRO A 56 -10.01 -16.79 -13.75
C PRO A 56 -9.35 -17.42 -12.52
N LEU A 57 -10.17 -17.71 -11.50
CA LEU A 57 -9.74 -18.19 -10.18
C LEU A 57 -8.87 -19.46 -10.22
N GLU A 58 -9.15 -20.38 -11.15
CA GLU A 58 -8.38 -21.63 -11.28
C GLU A 58 -6.93 -21.43 -11.79
N LYS A 59 -6.60 -20.27 -12.33
CA LYS A 59 -5.27 -19.94 -12.85
C LYS A 59 -4.40 -19.13 -11.88
N VAL A 60 -4.94 -18.74 -10.73
CA VAL A 60 -4.17 -17.96 -9.75
C VAL A 60 -3.06 -18.78 -9.11
N LYS A 61 -2.00 -18.10 -8.67
CA LYS A 61 -0.83 -18.70 -8.03
C LYS A 61 -0.69 -18.20 -6.59
N LEU A 62 -0.10 -19.04 -5.74
CA LEU A 62 0.23 -18.65 -4.36
C LEU A 62 1.23 -17.51 -4.35
N ASN A 63 1.09 -16.63 -3.37
CA ASN A 63 1.98 -15.50 -3.07
C ASN A 63 2.17 -14.49 -4.21
N THR A 64 1.40 -14.59 -5.28
CA THR A 64 1.33 -13.58 -6.34
C THR A 64 0.29 -12.53 -5.97
N ASN A 65 0.61 -11.27 -6.22
CA ASN A 65 -0.28 -10.14 -5.95
C ASN A 65 -1.19 -9.87 -7.14
N TYR A 66 -2.49 -9.71 -6.90
CA TYR A 66 -3.50 -9.53 -7.94
C TYR A 66 -4.42 -8.36 -7.63
N ALA A 67 -4.80 -7.62 -8.67
CA ALA A 67 -5.98 -6.76 -8.62
C ALA A 67 -7.25 -7.58 -8.84
N ILE A 68 -8.31 -7.32 -8.07
CA ILE A 68 -9.57 -8.04 -8.16
C ILE A 68 -10.49 -7.37 -9.16
N VAL A 69 -11.01 -8.19 -10.08
CA VAL A 69 -12.08 -7.84 -11.01
C VAL A 69 -13.30 -8.70 -10.69
N ILE A 70 -14.47 -8.10 -10.60
CA ILE A 70 -15.72 -8.79 -10.25
C ILE A 70 -16.80 -8.61 -11.32
N THR A 71 -17.60 -9.66 -11.48
CA THR A 71 -18.89 -9.59 -12.15
C THR A 71 -19.94 -10.06 -11.14
N THR A 72 -20.99 -9.28 -10.93
CA THR A 72 -22.00 -9.56 -9.91
C THR A 72 -23.40 -9.67 -10.50
N ASN A 73 -24.27 -10.40 -9.82
CA ASN A 73 -25.69 -10.45 -10.14
C ASN A 73 -26.41 -9.11 -9.91
N GLY A 74 -25.79 -8.17 -9.20
CA GLY A 74 -26.26 -6.80 -9.02
C GLY A 74 -26.00 -5.87 -10.22
N GLY A 75 -25.38 -6.37 -11.31
CA GLY A 75 -25.21 -5.62 -12.56
C GLY A 75 -23.81 -5.03 -12.78
N LEU A 76 -22.82 -5.34 -11.96
CA LEU A 76 -21.42 -5.00 -12.25
C LEU A 76 -20.84 -6.02 -13.23
N TRP A 77 -20.23 -5.54 -14.29
CA TRP A 77 -19.60 -6.36 -15.34
C TRP A 77 -18.10 -6.06 -15.40
N ARG A 78 -17.27 -7.06 -15.07
CA ARG A 78 -15.80 -6.97 -15.06
C ARG A 78 -15.29 -5.68 -14.40
N TYR A 79 -15.89 -5.38 -13.24
CA TYR A 79 -15.62 -4.16 -12.49
C TYR A 79 -14.34 -4.32 -11.68
N LEU A 80 -13.40 -3.38 -11.86
CA LEU A 80 -12.16 -3.32 -11.09
C LEU A 80 -12.44 -2.64 -9.75
N ILE A 81 -12.45 -3.41 -8.64
CA ILE A 81 -12.69 -2.89 -7.28
C ILE A 81 -11.62 -1.88 -6.87
N GLY A 82 -10.40 -2.07 -7.36
CA GLY A 82 -9.25 -1.25 -6.99
C GLY A 82 -8.48 -1.75 -5.78
N ASP A 83 -8.86 -2.88 -5.20
CA ASP A 83 -8.11 -3.53 -4.15
C ASP A 83 -7.19 -4.62 -4.71
N THR A 84 -6.10 -4.88 -4.00
CA THR A 84 -5.16 -5.94 -4.34
C THR A 84 -5.12 -7.00 -3.26
N VAL A 85 -4.96 -8.26 -3.69
CA VAL A 85 -4.90 -9.43 -2.80
C VAL A 85 -3.82 -10.39 -3.25
N LYS A 86 -3.33 -11.22 -2.33
CA LYS A 86 -2.52 -12.40 -2.63
C LYS A 86 -3.20 -13.65 -2.11
N PHE A 87 -3.05 -14.75 -2.83
CA PHE A 87 -3.55 -16.05 -2.38
C PHE A 87 -2.55 -16.70 -1.44
N THR A 88 -3.04 -17.09 -0.26
CA THR A 88 -2.27 -17.82 0.77
C THR A 88 -2.62 -19.30 0.81
N SER A 89 -3.75 -19.69 0.18
CA SER A 89 -4.19 -21.07 -0.03
C SER A 89 -5.05 -21.17 -1.29
N LEU A 90 -4.95 -22.29 -2.00
CA LEU A 90 -5.80 -22.60 -3.17
C LEU A 90 -6.87 -23.66 -2.86
N LYS A 91 -6.80 -24.34 -1.70
CA LYS A 91 -7.78 -25.35 -1.27
C LYS A 91 -7.95 -25.30 0.26
N PRO A 92 -9.00 -24.64 0.76
CA PRO A 92 -9.89 -23.71 0.07
C PRO A 92 -9.14 -22.44 -0.35
N PHE A 93 -9.72 -21.65 -1.25
CA PHE A 93 -9.16 -20.37 -1.64
C PHE A 93 -9.17 -19.39 -0.47
N ARG A 94 -7.99 -18.94 -0.08
CA ARG A 94 -7.79 -17.93 0.95
C ARG A 94 -6.95 -16.81 0.41
N ILE A 95 -7.34 -15.61 0.78
CA ILE A 95 -6.68 -14.38 0.33
C ILE A 95 -6.24 -13.55 1.53
N ARG A 96 -5.27 -12.70 1.29
CA ARG A 96 -4.89 -11.58 2.16
C ARG A 96 -4.94 -10.30 1.35
N ILE A 97 -5.59 -9.28 1.89
CA ILE A 97 -5.59 -7.95 1.27
C ILE A 97 -4.18 -7.39 1.39
N THR A 98 -3.63 -6.90 0.28
CA THR A 98 -2.26 -6.36 0.19
C THR A 98 -2.23 -4.85 -0.02
N GLY A 99 -3.35 -4.25 -0.46
CA GLY A 99 -3.45 -2.82 -0.68
C GLY A 99 -4.46 -2.44 -1.76
N ARG A 100 -4.11 -1.45 -2.55
CA ARG A 100 -4.96 -0.95 -3.65
C ARG A 100 -4.15 -0.74 -4.93
N THR A 101 -4.82 -0.90 -6.08
CA THR A 101 -4.23 -0.69 -7.42
C THR A 101 -3.71 0.72 -7.66
N LYS A 102 -4.19 1.71 -6.88
CA LYS A 102 -3.77 3.13 -6.94
C LYS A 102 -2.80 3.54 -5.83
N HIS A 103 -2.48 2.62 -4.92
CA HIS A 103 -1.66 2.90 -3.72
C HIS A 103 -0.46 1.95 -3.67
N PHE A 104 0.36 1.99 -4.70
CA PHE A 104 1.64 1.29 -4.79
C PHE A 104 2.65 2.16 -5.54
N ILE A 105 3.93 1.86 -5.41
CA ILE A 105 5.00 2.45 -6.22
C ILE A 105 5.68 1.31 -6.97
N ASN A 106 5.68 1.41 -8.31
CA ASN A 106 6.28 0.43 -9.20
C ASN A 106 6.84 1.11 -10.46
N VAL A 107 7.61 2.17 -10.29
CA VAL A 107 8.18 2.95 -11.40
C VAL A 107 9.44 2.28 -11.95
N PHE A 108 10.15 1.53 -11.11
CA PHE A 108 11.40 0.88 -11.43
C PHE A 108 11.31 -0.65 -11.37
N GLY A 109 10.10 -1.22 -11.18
CA GLY A 109 9.87 -2.65 -10.98
C GLY A 109 10.10 -3.11 -9.54
N GLU A 110 9.94 -2.19 -8.56
CA GLU A 110 10.13 -2.47 -7.13
C GLU A 110 8.89 -2.98 -6.42
N GLU A 111 7.72 -2.90 -7.03
CA GLU A 111 6.43 -3.33 -6.49
C GLU A 111 6.20 -3.02 -5.00
N LEU A 112 6.49 -1.79 -4.59
CA LEU A 112 6.29 -1.37 -3.21
C LEU A 112 4.80 -1.18 -2.92
N ILE A 113 4.19 -2.10 -2.19
CA ILE A 113 2.79 -2.06 -1.75
C ILE A 113 2.67 -1.48 -0.33
N ILE A 114 1.45 -1.11 0.06
CA ILE A 114 1.18 -0.51 1.39
C ILE A 114 1.63 -1.43 2.53
N GLU A 115 1.41 -2.75 2.41
CA GLU A 115 1.81 -3.74 3.44
C GLU A 115 3.33 -3.68 3.70
N ASN A 116 4.14 -3.55 2.65
CA ASN A 116 5.59 -3.38 2.77
C ASN A 116 5.95 -2.07 3.47
N ALA A 117 5.32 -0.96 3.05
CA ALA A 117 5.56 0.36 3.60
C ALA A 117 5.21 0.41 5.10
N GLU A 118 4.04 -0.10 5.49
CA GLU A 118 3.58 -0.09 6.88
C GLU A 118 4.44 -0.96 7.79
N GLU A 119 4.85 -2.16 7.35
CA GLU A 119 5.73 -3.01 8.14
C GLU A 119 7.13 -2.41 8.28
N ALA A 120 7.67 -1.81 7.21
CA ALA A 120 8.97 -1.14 7.28
C ALA A 120 8.95 0.10 8.20
N LEU A 121 7.90 0.93 8.11
CA LEU A 121 7.70 2.06 9.00
C LEU A 121 7.55 1.63 10.46
N LYS A 122 6.81 0.55 10.72
CA LYS A 122 6.66 -0.02 12.06
C LYS A 122 8.01 -0.46 12.64
N GLN A 123 8.87 -1.12 11.86
CA GLN A 123 10.21 -1.51 12.29
C GLN A 123 11.08 -0.28 12.58
N ALA A 124 11.02 0.75 11.71
CA ALA A 124 11.74 1.99 11.93
C ALA A 124 11.27 2.71 13.22
N CYS A 125 9.96 2.78 13.44
CA CYS A 125 9.38 3.36 14.65
C CYS A 125 9.82 2.61 15.93
N LEU A 126 9.76 1.28 15.94
CA LEU A 126 10.17 0.47 17.07
C LEU A 126 11.64 0.68 17.45
N LYS A 127 12.55 0.69 16.45
CA LYS A 127 13.99 0.85 16.69
C LYS A 127 14.41 2.28 17.09
N THR A 128 13.62 3.28 16.69
CA THR A 128 13.93 4.70 16.95
C THR A 128 13.07 5.32 18.04
N ASN A 129 12.12 4.55 18.62
CA ASN A 129 11.12 5.02 19.59
C ASN A 129 10.32 6.22 19.06
N ALA A 130 10.02 6.21 17.77
CA ALA A 130 9.20 7.21 17.08
C ALA A 130 7.75 6.73 16.98
N GLU A 131 6.81 7.68 16.75
CA GLU A 131 5.41 7.39 16.47
C GLU A 131 4.96 8.24 15.29
N ILE A 132 4.36 7.59 14.29
CA ILE A 132 3.85 8.25 13.08
C ILE A 132 2.36 8.55 13.25
N SER A 133 1.94 9.72 12.79
CA SER A 133 0.54 10.13 12.66
C SER A 133 0.01 9.79 11.28
N GLU A 134 0.73 10.21 10.21
CA GLU A 134 0.34 10.04 8.82
C GLU A 134 1.58 10.08 7.92
N TYR A 135 1.47 9.51 6.72
CA TYR A 135 2.55 9.56 5.74
C TYR A 135 2.02 9.45 4.31
N THR A 136 2.85 9.88 3.38
CA THR A 136 2.72 9.59 1.94
C THR A 136 4.08 9.37 1.33
N ALA A 137 4.15 8.59 0.26
CA ALA A 137 5.36 8.41 -0.52
C ALA A 137 5.06 8.40 -2.03
N ALA A 138 6.02 8.89 -2.81
CA ALA A 138 5.99 8.91 -4.26
C ALA A 138 7.39 8.70 -4.83
N PRO A 139 7.53 8.29 -6.11
CA PRO A 139 8.83 8.10 -6.73
C PRO A 139 9.56 9.42 -6.97
N ILE A 140 10.89 9.38 -6.90
CA ILE A 140 11.78 10.33 -7.53
C ILE A 140 12.16 9.70 -8.87
N PHE A 141 11.74 10.32 -9.98
CA PHE A 141 12.06 9.79 -11.31
C PHE A 141 13.55 9.96 -11.61
N MET A 142 14.10 9.04 -12.39
CA MET A 142 15.47 9.15 -12.88
C MET A 142 15.62 10.38 -13.77
N ASP A 143 16.75 11.07 -13.63
CA ASP A 143 17.23 12.05 -14.60
C ASP A 143 18.62 11.63 -15.10
N ASP A 144 19.15 12.32 -16.11
CA ASP A 144 20.45 12.00 -16.75
C ASP A 144 21.63 11.99 -15.77
N LYS A 145 21.47 12.47 -14.54
CA LYS A 145 22.54 12.64 -13.54
C LYS A 145 22.29 11.91 -12.23
N LYS A 146 21.05 11.47 -11.96
CA LYS A 146 20.67 10.89 -10.68
C LYS A 146 19.80 9.65 -10.87
N GLY A 147 20.10 8.60 -10.13
CA GLY A 147 19.23 7.43 -10.01
C GLY A 147 17.85 7.81 -9.46
N GLY A 148 16.87 6.95 -9.66
CA GLY A 148 15.55 7.06 -9.07
C GLY A 148 15.57 6.86 -7.56
N GLY A 149 14.42 7.03 -6.92
CA GLY A 149 14.28 6.80 -5.47
C GLY A 149 12.85 6.92 -5.01
N HIS A 150 12.65 6.84 -3.71
CA HIS A 150 11.37 7.13 -3.08
C HIS A 150 11.51 8.36 -2.18
N GLU A 151 10.54 9.26 -2.28
CA GLU A 151 10.44 10.45 -1.44
C GLU A 151 9.22 10.32 -0.54
N TRP A 152 9.44 10.49 0.75
CA TRP A 152 8.48 10.28 1.81
C TRP A 152 8.23 11.59 2.55
N ILE A 153 6.97 11.88 2.86
CA ILE A 153 6.57 12.92 3.81
C ILE A 153 5.92 12.22 4.98
N ILE A 154 6.47 12.42 6.19
CA ILE A 154 6.01 11.74 7.39
C ILE A 154 5.67 12.76 8.48
N GLU A 155 4.43 12.72 8.98
CA GLU A 155 3.99 13.46 10.15
C GLU A 155 4.14 12.58 11.39
N PHE A 156 4.99 13.00 12.32
CA PHE A 156 5.25 12.28 13.55
C PHE A 156 4.40 12.80 14.69
N LYS A 157 3.83 11.89 15.49
CA LYS A 157 3.34 12.18 16.86
C LYS A 157 4.52 12.35 17.82
N LYS A 158 5.54 11.48 17.64
CA LYS A 158 6.79 11.49 18.40
C LYS A 158 7.96 11.34 17.43
N HIS A 159 8.79 12.37 17.34
CA HIS A 159 9.92 12.38 16.42
C HIS A 159 11.01 11.39 16.84
N PRO A 160 11.70 10.75 15.87
CA PRO A 160 12.93 10.03 16.14
C PRO A 160 14.01 11.01 16.57
N LYS A 161 14.94 10.56 17.43
CA LYS A 161 16.09 11.38 17.84
C LYS A 161 17.03 11.73 16.67
N ASN A 162 17.11 10.87 15.67
CA ASN A 162 17.93 11.04 14.48
C ASN A 162 17.14 10.55 13.26
N ILE A 163 16.80 11.46 12.35
CA ILE A 163 16.03 11.15 11.15
C ILE A 163 16.85 10.35 10.14
N ASN A 164 18.15 10.55 10.04
CA ASN A 164 19.00 9.78 9.14
C ASN A 164 19.03 8.31 9.56
N TYR A 165 19.17 8.04 10.87
CA TYR A 165 19.10 6.69 11.40
C TYR A 165 17.72 6.06 11.20
N PHE A 166 16.64 6.82 11.37
CA PHE A 166 15.28 6.36 11.04
C PHE A 166 15.19 5.94 9.56
N THR A 167 15.72 6.76 8.65
CA THR A 167 15.70 6.51 7.21
C THR A 167 16.53 5.27 6.83
N GLU A 168 17.67 5.06 7.47
CA GLU A 168 18.49 3.84 7.29
C GLU A 168 17.73 2.58 7.72
N ILE A 169 17.04 2.61 8.86
CA ILE A 169 16.22 1.49 9.33
C ILE A 169 15.06 1.23 8.36
N LEU A 170 14.38 2.29 7.89
CA LEU A 170 13.30 2.19 6.91
C LEU A 170 13.80 1.52 5.62
N ASP A 171 14.92 1.98 5.06
CA ASP A 171 15.52 1.40 3.84
C ASP A 171 15.90 -0.08 4.04
N ASN A 172 16.54 -0.40 5.16
CA ASN A 172 16.92 -1.78 5.46
C ASN A 172 15.71 -2.70 5.69
N ALA A 173 14.66 -2.19 6.31
CA ALA A 173 13.42 -2.93 6.48
C ALA A 173 12.73 -3.18 5.12
N LEU A 174 12.65 -2.17 4.25
CA LEU A 174 12.10 -2.31 2.90
C LEU A 174 12.87 -3.36 2.09
N LYS A 175 14.21 -3.35 2.13
CA LYS A 175 15.05 -4.38 1.49
C LYS A 175 14.78 -5.78 2.03
N SER A 176 14.60 -5.93 3.32
CA SER A 176 14.35 -7.25 3.93
C SER A 176 12.96 -7.83 3.66
N ILE A 177 11.98 -6.96 3.35
CA ILE A 177 10.57 -7.35 3.14
C ILE A 177 10.26 -7.54 1.65
N ASN A 178 10.94 -6.80 0.77
CA ASN A 178 10.65 -6.74 -0.65
C ASN A 178 11.94 -6.98 -1.46
N SER A 179 12.03 -8.17 -2.07
CA SER A 179 13.21 -8.60 -2.85
C SER A 179 13.43 -7.76 -4.10
N ASP A 180 12.36 -7.26 -4.73
CA ASP A 180 12.46 -6.42 -5.92
C ASP A 180 13.02 -5.04 -5.55
N TYR A 181 12.55 -4.48 -4.43
CA TYR A 181 13.14 -3.27 -3.86
C TYR A 181 14.63 -3.48 -3.52
N GLU A 182 14.99 -4.59 -2.86
CA GLU A 182 16.40 -4.91 -2.55
C GLU A 182 17.26 -4.96 -3.81
N ALA A 183 16.80 -5.68 -4.85
CA ALA A 183 17.49 -5.78 -6.12
C ALA A 183 17.71 -4.41 -6.78
N LYS A 184 16.71 -3.52 -6.75
CA LYS A 184 16.82 -2.16 -7.32
C LYS A 184 17.71 -1.24 -6.47
N ARG A 185 17.82 -1.49 -5.16
CA ARG A 185 18.69 -0.76 -4.23
C ARG A 185 20.16 -1.18 -4.34
N TYR A 186 20.46 -2.29 -5.03
CA TYR A 186 21.82 -2.80 -5.16
C TYR A 186 22.76 -1.74 -5.74
N ASN A 187 23.81 -1.40 -4.99
CA ASN A 187 24.81 -0.37 -5.32
C ASN A 187 24.23 1.02 -5.69
N ASN A 188 23.00 1.33 -5.30
CA ASN A 188 22.29 2.57 -5.66
C ASN A 188 22.19 2.79 -7.20
N LEU A 189 22.23 1.74 -8.00
CA LEU A 189 22.23 1.86 -9.45
C LEU A 189 20.86 2.32 -10.00
N THR A 190 19.79 1.74 -9.51
CA THR A 190 18.41 2.07 -9.94
C THR A 190 17.71 2.95 -8.92
N LEU A 191 17.68 2.50 -7.66
CA LEU A 191 17.09 3.25 -6.55
C LEU A 191 18.17 3.75 -5.60
N ALA A 192 18.15 5.04 -5.31
CA ALA A 192 18.89 5.65 -4.22
C ALA A 192 18.20 5.41 -2.86
N MET A 193 18.90 5.74 -1.77
CA MET A 193 18.32 5.73 -0.43
C MET A 193 17.08 6.61 -0.37
N PRO A 194 16.01 6.21 0.35
CA PRO A 194 14.81 7.03 0.49
C PRO A 194 15.12 8.42 1.03
N LYS A 195 14.42 9.41 0.52
CA LYS A 195 14.44 10.77 1.05
C LYS A 195 13.22 10.97 1.95
N VAL A 196 13.45 11.33 3.21
CA VAL A 196 12.37 11.52 4.19
C VAL A 196 12.28 12.98 4.60
N HIS A 197 11.09 13.57 4.42
CA HIS A 197 10.75 14.89 4.90
C HIS A 197 9.92 14.81 6.18
N LEU A 198 10.27 15.65 7.14
CA LEU A 198 9.50 15.82 8.37
C LEU A 198 8.33 16.78 8.10
N ALA A 199 7.11 16.26 8.16
CA ALA A 199 5.91 17.08 8.07
C ALA A 199 5.70 17.85 9.37
N ARG A 200 5.23 19.10 9.26
CA ARG A 200 4.70 19.82 10.43
C ARG A 200 3.43 19.17 10.93
N LYS A 201 3.10 19.40 12.18
CA LYS A 201 1.85 18.92 12.77
C LYS A 201 0.63 19.42 11.99
N HIS A 202 -0.33 18.54 11.75
CA HIS A 202 -1.57 18.78 11.00
C HIS A 202 -1.38 19.12 9.51
N LEU A 203 -0.23 18.85 8.90
CA LEU A 203 -0.02 19.09 7.47
C LEU A 203 -1.06 18.36 6.61
N PHE A 204 -1.25 17.07 6.83
CA PHE A 204 -2.20 16.25 6.07
C PHE A 204 -3.65 16.65 6.31
N TYR A 205 -3.98 17.06 7.52
CA TYR A 205 -5.30 17.58 7.83
C TYR A 205 -5.59 18.87 7.06
N ASP A 206 -4.66 19.82 7.06
CA ASP A 206 -4.81 21.10 6.36
C ASP A 206 -4.91 20.89 4.84
N TRP A 207 -4.12 19.96 4.29
CA TRP A 207 -4.19 19.59 2.89
C TRP A 207 -5.56 19.01 2.50
N LEU A 208 -6.12 18.11 3.28
CA LEU A 208 -7.48 17.56 3.08
C LEU A 208 -8.55 18.65 3.21
N LYS A 209 -8.40 19.56 4.19
CA LYS A 209 -9.29 20.71 4.41
C LYS A 209 -9.32 21.63 3.19
N ASN A 210 -8.15 22.00 2.68
CA ASN A 210 -8.03 22.87 1.50
C ASN A 210 -8.66 22.25 0.25
N LYS A 211 -8.73 20.93 0.16
CA LYS A 211 -9.41 20.20 -0.91
C LYS A 211 -10.91 19.99 -0.69
N GLY A 212 -11.48 20.48 0.41
CA GLY A 212 -12.89 20.24 0.76
C GLY A 212 -13.18 18.76 1.07
N LYS A 213 -12.16 17.99 1.47
CA LYS A 213 -12.22 16.53 1.68
C LYS A 213 -12.12 16.15 3.16
N LEU A 214 -12.55 17.02 4.07
CA LEU A 214 -12.67 16.68 5.49
C LEU A 214 -13.92 15.85 5.73
N GLY A 215 -13.75 14.74 6.43
CA GLY A 215 -14.82 13.81 6.78
C GLY A 215 -15.10 12.74 5.71
N GLY A 216 -15.93 11.77 6.06
CA GLY A 216 -16.25 10.66 5.19
C GLY A 216 -15.08 9.69 4.98
N GLN A 217 -15.03 9.06 3.80
CA GLN A 217 -14.04 8.04 3.45
C GLN A 217 -12.77 8.61 2.77
N HIS A 218 -12.55 9.92 2.83
CA HIS A 218 -11.37 10.52 2.20
C HIS A 218 -10.13 10.27 3.06
N LYS A 219 -9.17 9.54 2.48
CA LYS A 219 -7.89 9.22 3.10
C LYS A 219 -6.74 9.80 2.30
N VAL A 220 -5.64 10.07 2.98
CA VAL A 220 -4.37 10.43 2.34
C VAL A 220 -3.90 9.23 1.49
N PRO A 221 -3.56 9.41 0.20
CA PRO A 221 -2.92 8.37 -0.59
C PRO A 221 -1.53 8.06 -0.02
N ARG A 222 -1.36 6.89 0.59
CA ARG A 222 -0.11 6.51 1.28
C ARG A 222 1.04 6.23 0.32
N LEU A 223 0.75 5.60 -0.81
CA LEU A 223 1.70 5.36 -1.89
C LEU A 223 1.07 5.80 -3.22
N SER A 224 1.86 6.36 -4.11
CA SER A 224 1.38 6.80 -5.43
C SER A 224 2.52 6.75 -6.45
N ASN A 225 2.28 6.24 -7.66
CA ASN A 225 3.20 6.36 -8.79
C ASN A 225 3.28 7.81 -9.33
N SER A 226 2.33 8.68 -8.94
CA SER A 226 2.32 10.09 -9.29
C SER A 226 2.80 10.94 -8.14
N ARG A 227 3.63 11.93 -8.43
CA ARG A 227 4.15 12.89 -7.45
C ARG A 227 3.15 13.98 -7.05
N LYS A 228 2.01 14.09 -7.74
CA LYS A 228 1.04 15.18 -7.56
C LYS A 228 0.68 15.47 -6.10
N PHE A 229 0.35 14.43 -5.33
CA PHE A 229 -0.04 14.63 -3.92
C PHE A 229 1.14 15.01 -3.04
N LEU A 230 2.31 14.41 -3.32
CA LEU A 230 3.53 14.70 -2.58
C LEU A 230 3.98 16.14 -2.83
N GLU A 231 3.94 16.62 -4.08
CA GLU A 231 4.31 18.00 -4.45
C GLU A 231 3.38 19.02 -3.81
N GLU A 232 2.06 18.79 -3.85
CA GLU A 232 1.08 19.65 -3.15
C GLU A 232 1.36 19.76 -1.64
N LEU A 233 1.80 18.67 -1.00
CA LEU A 233 2.15 18.66 0.41
C LEU A 233 3.50 19.37 0.67
N LEU A 234 4.49 19.20 -0.21
CA LEU A 234 5.77 19.92 -0.11
C LEU A 234 5.58 21.43 -0.22
N GLU A 235 4.74 21.90 -1.16
CA GLU A 235 4.39 23.31 -1.29
C GLU A 235 3.79 23.89 0.01
N LEU A 236 2.94 23.12 0.69
CA LEU A 236 2.36 23.52 1.98
C LEU A 236 3.38 23.51 3.14
N THR A 237 4.50 22.81 3.00
CA THR A 237 5.60 22.84 3.99
C THR A 237 6.50 24.05 3.80
N GLU A 238 6.65 24.55 2.58
CA GLU A 238 7.53 25.68 2.24
C GLU A 238 6.90 27.05 2.50
N VAL A 239 5.58 27.14 2.62
CA VAL A 239 4.89 28.39 3.00
C VAL A 239 5.18 28.68 4.48
N LYS A 240 6.31 29.32 4.74
CA LYS A 240 6.57 30.01 6.00
C LYS A 240 5.63 31.22 6.06
N ILE A 241 4.68 31.19 7.02
CA ILE A 241 3.93 32.37 7.47
C ILE A 241 4.90 33.28 8.25
#